data_1e2c5e06f067bc522b68729f371e19b3
#
_entry.id   1e2c5e06f067bc522b68729f371e19b3
#
_cell.length_a   1.000
_cell.length_b   1.000
_cell.length_c   1.000
_cell.angle_alpha   90.00
_cell.angle_beta   90.00
_cell.angle_gamma   90.00
#
_symmetry.space_group_name_H-M   'P 1'
#
loop_
_entity.id
_entity.type
_entity.pdbx_description
1 polymer ?
#
loop_
_entity_poly.entity_id
_entity_poly.type
_entity_poly.pdbx_seq_one_letter_code
_entity_poly.pdbx_strand_id
1 'polypeptide(L)'
;MEFMQTQTCRNLARSFAGESQARQRYTQYADQARKEGLAYLARIFEETAANEQIHAQEFLEKLQKYGRQPIENIDISAGYPYTLGVTMENLLEAAKGENEESVRVYP
;
A
#
# COMPACT_ATOMS: atom_id res chain seq x y z
N MET A 1 12.27 4.34 26.28
CA MET A 1 11.11 4.71 25.45
C MET A 1 10.43 3.44 24.96
N GLU A 2 9.14 3.35 25.15
CA GLU A 2 8.40 2.20 24.66
C GLU A 2 8.29 2.21 23.14
N PHE A 3 8.24 1.03 22.54
CA PHE A 3 8.18 0.89 21.08
C PHE A 3 7.05 1.69 20.44
N MET A 4 5.87 1.67 21.04
CA MET A 4 4.70 2.38 20.49
C MET A 4 4.87 3.90 20.40
N GLN A 5 5.84 4.45 21.13
CA GLN A 5 6.14 5.88 21.11
C GLN A 5 7.24 6.24 20.11
N THR A 6 7.81 5.24 19.43
CA THR A 6 8.94 5.47 18.54
C THR A 6 8.49 5.87 17.13
N GLN A 7 9.37 6.55 16.42
CA GLN A 7 9.17 6.85 14.99
C GLN A 7 9.10 5.57 14.16
N THR A 8 9.87 4.54 14.57
CA THR A 8 9.84 3.24 13.89
C THR A 8 8.44 2.62 13.93
N CYS A 9 7.78 2.65 15.08
CA CYS A 9 6.41 2.15 15.21
C CYS A 9 5.46 2.90 14.27
N ARG A 10 5.52 4.22 14.29
CA ARG A 10 4.66 5.04 13.43
C ARG A 10 4.93 4.78 11.94
N ASN A 11 6.20 4.63 11.58
CA ASN A 11 6.57 4.35 10.18
C ASN A 11 6.07 2.98 9.73
N LEU A 12 6.17 1.97 10.57
CA LEU A 12 5.65 0.63 10.27
C LEU A 12 4.13 0.67 10.11
N ALA A 13 3.45 1.41 10.99
CA ALA A 13 1.99 1.54 10.91
C ALA A 13 1.57 2.28 9.62
N ARG A 14 2.28 3.34 9.23
CA ARG A 14 2.02 4.05 7.98
C ARG A 14 2.27 3.16 6.77
N SER A 15 3.33 2.36 6.82
CA SER A 15 3.66 1.42 5.73
C SER A 15 2.58 0.36 5.59
N PHE A 16 2.11 -0.19 6.70
CA PHE A 16 1.00 -1.15 6.69
C PHE A 16 -0.26 -0.54 6.07
N ALA A 17 -0.63 0.66 6.49
CA ALA A 17 -1.81 1.35 5.96
C ALA A 17 -1.63 1.68 4.47
N GLY A 18 -0.44 2.12 4.07
CA GLY A 18 -0.10 2.42 2.70
C GLY A 18 -0.22 1.21 1.78
N GLU A 19 0.35 0.08 2.20
CA GLU A 19 0.28 -1.16 1.42
C GLU A 19 -1.16 -1.70 1.36
N SER A 20 -1.91 -1.58 2.47
CA SER A 20 -3.28 -2.06 2.54
C SER A 20 -4.21 -1.27 1.61
N GLN A 21 -4.12 0.07 1.60
CA GLN A 21 -4.93 0.86 0.68
C GLN A 21 -4.50 0.64 -0.77
N ALA A 22 -3.18 0.47 -1.03
CA ALA A 22 -2.68 0.18 -2.36
C ALA A 22 -3.24 -1.15 -2.88
N ARG A 23 -3.27 -2.17 -2.04
CA ARG A 23 -3.88 -3.47 -2.36
C ARG A 23 -5.31 -3.30 -2.86
N GLN A 24 -6.11 -2.52 -2.13
CA GLN A 24 -7.50 -2.29 -2.51
C GLN A 24 -7.60 -1.48 -3.80
N ARG A 25 -6.80 -0.44 -3.92
CA ARG A 25 -6.80 0.44 -5.09
C ARG A 25 -6.42 -0.32 -6.36
N TYR A 26 -5.35 -1.13 -6.31
CA TYR A 26 -4.92 -1.93 -7.47
C TYR A 26 -5.92 -3.02 -7.83
N THR A 27 -6.63 -3.58 -6.84
CA THR A 27 -7.71 -4.52 -7.11
C THR A 27 -8.81 -3.86 -7.94
N GLN A 28 -9.17 -2.63 -7.61
CA GLN A 28 -10.17 -1.87 -8.36
C GLN A 28 -9.65 -1.42 -9.73
N TYR A 29 -8.37 -1.12 -9.85
CA TYR A 29 -7.74 -0.85 -11.15
C TYR A 29 -7.86 -2.07 -12.07
N ALA A 30 -7.66 -3.27 -11.52
CA ALA A 30 -7.81 -4.51 -12.28
C ALA A 30 -9.25 -4.69 -12.76
N ASP A 31 -10.22 -4.43 -11.89
CA ASP A 31 -11.64 -4.52 -12.24
C ASP A 31 -11.98 -3.55 -13.38
N GLN A 32 -11.48 -2.33 -13.32
CA GLN A 32 -11.72 -1.34 -14.35
C GLN A 32 -11.08 -1.76 -15.69
N ALA A 33 -9.86 -2.29 -15.64
CA ALA A 33 -9.18 -2.79 -16.84
C ALA A 33 -9.98 -3.92 -17.49
N ARG A 34 -10.56 -4.82 -16.71
CA ARG A 34 -11.42 -5.88 -17.24
C ARG A 34 -12.67 -5.33 -17.91
N LYS A 35 -13.30 -4.33 -17.32
CA LYS A 35 -14.46 -3.67 -17.91
C LYS A 35 -14.14 -3.05 -19.26
N GLU A 36 -12.92 -2.58 -19.44
CA GLU A 36 -12.45 -2.00 -20.68
C GLU A 36 -11.92 -3.04 -21.67
N GLY A 37 -11.95 -4.35 -21.30
CA GLY A 37 -11.47 -5.41 -22.15
C GLY A 37 -9.95 -5.57 -22.17
N LEU A 38 -9.26 -5.00 -21.19
CA LEU A 38 -7.79 -4.98 -21.13
C LEU A 38 -7.29 -6.05 -20.16
N ALA A 39 -7.46 -7.33 -20.54
CA ALA A 39 -7.18 -8.48 -19.67
C ALA A 39 -5.71 -8.54 -19.22
N TYR A 40 -4.78 -8.19 -20.08
CA TYR A 40 -3.34 -8.21 -19.75
C TYR A 40 -3.02 -7.20 -18.64
N LEU A 41 -3.52 -5.98 -18.78
CA LEU A 41 -3.32 -4.94 -17.75
C LEU A 41 -4.03 -5.30 -16.45
N ALA A 42 -5.21 -5.92 -16.55
CA ALA A 42 -5.92 -6.39 -15.36
C ALA A 42 -5.06 -7.38 -14.56
N ARG A 43 -4.40 -8.32 -15.25
CA ARG A 43 -3.52 -9.28 -14.57
C ARG A 43 -2.33 -8.62 -13.91
N ILE A 44 -1.73 -7.60 -14.56
CA ILE A 44 -0.61 -6.85 -13.98
C ILE A 44 -1.07 -6.16 -12.69
N PHE A 45 -2.23 -5.52 -12.70
CA PHE A 45 -2.78 -4.87 -11.50
C PHE A 45 -3.09 -5.89 -10.40
N GLU A 46 -3.61 -7.06 -10.75
CA GLU A 46 -3.88 -8.12 -9.79
C GLU A 46 -2.59 -8.63 -9.13
N GLU A 47 -1.53 -8.82 -9.92
CA GLU A 47 -0.23 -9.23 -9.39
C GLU A 47 0.35 -8.17 -8.46
N THR A 48 0.24 -6.91 -8.84
CA THR A 48 0.68 -5.80 -8.00
C THR A 48 -0.11 -5.77 -6.70
N ALA A 49 -1.44 -5.93 -6.78
CA ALA A 49 -2.28 -5.99 -5.58
C ALA A 49 -1.88 -7.14 -4.66
N ALA A 50 -1.55 -8.31 -5.21
CA ALA A 50 -1.12 -9.45 -4.43
C ALA A 50 0.22 -9.18 -3.72
N ASN A 51 1.15 -8.50 -4.39
CA ASN A 51 2.42 -8.12 -3.80
C ASN A 51 2.22 -7.12 -2.65
N GLU A 52 1.32 -6.15 -2.83
CA GLU A 52 1.00 -5.18 -1.78
C GLU A 52 0.40 -5.87 -0.55
N GLN A 53 -0.40 -6.91 -0.75
CA GLN A 53 -0.96 -7.70 0.34
C GLN A 53 0.15 -8.40 1.15
N ILE A 54 1.14 -8.97 0.47
CA ILE A 54 2.28 -9.63 1.14
C ILE A 54 3.06 -8.61 1.96
N HIS A 55 3.32 -7.42 1.40
CA HIS A 55 4.02 -6.34 2.11
C HIS A 55 3.23 -5.89 3.34
N ALA A 56 1.91 -5.74 3.21
CA ALA A 56 1.07 -5.36 4.34
C ALA A 56 1.15 -6.39 5.47
N GLN A 57 1.11 -7.68 5.13
CA GLN A 57 1.27 -8.75 6.12
C GLN A 57 2.61 -8.64 6.84
N GLU A 58 3.68 -8.42 6.10
CA GLU A 58 5.02 -8.31 6.68
C GLU A 58 5.12 -7.15 7.66
N PHE A 59 4.55 -5.98 7.30
CA PHE A 59 4.57 -4.82 8.18
C PHE A 59 3.76 -5.05 9.46
N LEU A 60 2.60 -5.68 9.34
CA LEU A 60 1.79 -5.99 10.51
C LEU A 60 2.48 -7.00 11.44
N GLU A 61 3.12 -8.01 10.86
CA GLU A 61 3.89 -8.98 11.63
C GLU A 61 5.06 -8.33 12.36
N LYS A 62 5.76 -7.41 11.70
CA LYS A 62 6.86 -6.67 12.33
C LYS A 62 6.38 -5.82 13.48
N LEU A 63 5.23 -5.16 13.33
CA LEU A 63 4.64 -4.38 14.43
C LEU A 63 4.40 -5.26 15.65
N GLN A 64 3.82 -6.44 15.46
CA GLN A 64 3.54 -7.37 16.56
C GLN A 64 4.83 -7.90 17.18
N LYS A 65 5.82 -8.24 16.36
CA LYS A 65 7.08 -8.79 16.82
C LYS A 65 7.88 -7.78 17.67
N TYR A 66 8.03 -6.55 17.16
CA TYR A 66 8.83 -5.54 17.84
C TYR A 66 8.10 -4.92 19.03
N GLY A 67 6.77 -4.95 19.00
CA GLY A 67 5.98 -4.45 20.12
C GLY A 67 6.05 -5.27 21.38
N ARG A 68 6.33 -6.56 21.25
CA ARG A 68 6.46 -7.53 22.38
C ARG A 68 5.23 -7.67 23.25
N GLN A 69 4.21 -6.87 23.03
CA GLN A 69 2.94 -6.87 23.74
C GLN A 69 1.84 -6.75 22.70
N PRO A 70 0.63 -7.19 22.99
CA PRO A 70 -0.48 -6.97 22.07
C PRO A 70 -0.63 -5.47 21.77
N ILE A 71 -0.62 -5.12 20.49
CA ILE A 71 -0.82 -3.75 20.06
C ILE A 71 -2.28 -3.63 19.61
N GLU A 72 -3.07 -2.86 20.35
CA GLU A 72 -4.49 -2.71 20.06
C GLU A 72 -4.79 -1.56 19.12
N ASN A 73 -4.04 -0.47 19.23
CA ASN A 73 -4.29 0.72 18.43
C ASN A 73 -3.03 1.56 18.27
N ILE A 74 -2.83 2.10 17.08
CA ILE A 74 -1.74 3.04 16.81
C ILE A 74 -2.34 4.20 16.00
N ASP A 75 -2.25 5.41 16.56
CA ASP A 75 -2.68 6.62 15.85
C ASP A 75 -1.60 7.06 14.88
N ILE A 76 -1.97 7.26 13.63
CA ILE A 76 -1.05 7.74 12.60
C ILE A 76 -1.69 8.88 11.83
N SER A 77 -0.83 9.73 11.24
CA SER A 77 -1.23 10.73 10.28
C SER A 77 -0.49 10.44 8.99
N ALA A 78 -1.22 10.32 7.88
CA ALA A 78 -0.65 10.03 6.58
C ALA A 78 -1.62 10.42 5.46
N GLY A 79 -1.08 10.73 4.28
CA GLY A 79 -1.88 10.96 3.09
C GLY A 79 -1.65 9.84 2.09
N TYR A 80 -2.73 9.35 1.49
CA TYR A 80 -2.68 8.32 0.46
C TYR A 80 -3.55 8.72 -0.71
N PRO A 81 -3.26 8.21 -1.94
CA PRO A 81 -4.10 8.52 -3.09
C PRO A 81 -5.43 7.79 -3.04
N TYR A 82 -6.48 8.46 -3.53
CA TYR A 82 -7.84 7.92 -3.55
C TYR A 82 -8.45 7.93 -4.96
N THR A 83 -7.66 8.25 -5.97
CA THR A 83 -8.17 8.42 -7.34
C THR A 83 -8.48 7.07 -7.98
N LEU A 84 -9.67 6.94 -8.54
CA LEU A 84 -10.08 5.81 -9.37
C LEU A 84 -10.66 6.39 -10.66
N GLY A 85 -10.21 5.89 -11.80
CA GLY A 85 -10.65 6.37 -13.09
C GLY A 85 -10.59 5.28 -14.14
N VAL A 86 -10.51 5.67 -15.40
CA VAL A 86 -10.29 4.73 -16.49
C VAL A 86 -8.85 4.22 -16.43
N THR A 87 -8.58 3.11 -17.13
CA THR A 87 -7.29 2.43 -17.02
C THR A 87 -6.10 3.34 -17.33
N MET A 88 -6.20 4.21 -18.33
CA MET A 88 -5.09 5.13 -18.62
C MET A 88 -4.77 6.05 -17.44
N GLU A 89 -5.80 6.59 -16.79
CA GLU A 89 -5.63 7.44 -15.62
C GLU A 89 -5.02 6.64 -14.46
N ASN A 90 -5.49 5.40 -14.27
CA ASN A 90 -4.98 4.53 -13.22
C ASN A 90 -3.52 4.17 -13.42
N LEU A 91 -3.11 3.93 -14.67
CA LEU A 91 -1.71 3.67 -15.01
C LEU A 91 -0.81 4.88 -14.70
N LEU A 92 -1.27 6.08 -15.03
CA LEU A 92 -0.53 7.30 -14.74
C LEU A 92 -0.38 7.51 -13.24
N GLU A 93 -1.43 7.26 -12.48
CA GLU A 93 -1.39 7.37 -11.02
C GLU A 93 -0.45 6.34 -10.40
N ALA A 94 -0.47 5.10 -10.90
CA ALA A 94 0.44 4.04 -10.44
C ALA A 94 1.90 4.41 -10.71
N ALA A 95 2.21 4.91 -11.90
CA ALA A 95 3.56 5.34 -12.26
C ALA A 95 4.04 6.48 -11.37
N LYS A 96 3.18 7.43 -11.06
CA LYS A 96 3.47 8.53 -10.16
C LYS A 96 3.80 8.04 -8.75
N GLY A 97 3.00 7.10 -8.24
CA GLY A 97 3.21 6.51 -6.92
C GLY A 97 4.55 5.80 -6.81
N GLU A 98 4.91 4.98 -7.79
CA GLU A 98 6.20 4.30 -7.80
C GLU A 98 7.36 5.27 -7.88
N ASN A 99 7.23 6.32 -8.68
CA ASN A 99 8.25 7.35 -8.77
C ASN A 99 8.46 8.07 -7.43
N GLU A 100 7.40 8.38 -6.72
CA GLU A 100 7.49 8.99 -5.39
C GLU A 100 8.17 8.05 -4.39
N GLU A 101 7.83 6.77 -4.38
CA GLU A 101 8.49 5.78 -3.54
C GLU A 101 9.97 5.70 -3.85
N SER A 102 10.32 5.62 -5.13
CA SER A 102 11.71 5.52 -5.57
C SER A 102 12.54 6.71 -5.11
N VAL A 103 11.98 7.92 -5.15
CA VAL A 103 12.69 9.14 -4.78
C VAL A 103 12.74 9.34 -3.27
N ARG A 104 11.66 8.99 -2.55
CA ARG A 104 11.54 9.28 -1.11
C ARG A 104 12.01 8.15 -0.21
N VAL A 105 11.76 6.92 -0.60
CA VAL A 105 12.01 5.74 0.25
C VAL A 105 13.32 5.06 -0.12
N TYR A 106 13.69 5.09 -1.39
CA TYR A 106 14.90 4.45 -1.92
C TYR A 106 15.81 5.50 -2.56
N PRO A 107 16.44 6.36 -1.76
CA PRO A 107 17.33 7.40 -2.27
C PRO A 107 18.58 6.85 -2.93
#